data_2964991a1175a466c5070f3fcadf8e6a
#
_entry.id   2964991a1175a466c5070f3fcadf8e6a
#
_cell.length_a   1.000
_cell.length_b   1.000
_cell.length_c   1.000
_cell.angle_alpha   90.00
_cell.angle_beta   90.00
_cell.angle_gamma   90.00
#
_symmetry.space_group_name_H-M   'P 1'
#
loop_
_entity.id
_entity.type
_entity.pdbx_description
1 polymer ?
#
loop_
_entity_poly.entity_id
_entity_poly.type
_entity_poly.pdbx_seq_one_letter_code
_entity_poly.pdbx_strand_id
1 'polypeptide(L)'
;TKEVRDDIIDILQLQNPVMLTTGFDRKNLYFAVETPKDRYAAIRAYLEAHPGQGGIIYCLTRRNVEEICEKLIRDGFSVTRYHAGLSDAERQKNQDDFIYDRVPVMVATNAFGMGIDRSDVRFVLHCGMPKNLEAYYQEAGRAGRDGEPAECILYYSGRDVVTNQLFIERNQDNQELDDYTRQVVLERDRERLKKMTFYCFTNECLRDYILRYFGEYGSNYCGNCSNCMTQFDTIDIQAAAESLLGCVQSCGQRYGTTVILDTVHGANTVKIRNYRMDENPHYGELAKESVVHLRQMFNFLQVEEYLFVTADEYSIVKLTEKGAAFLEAPEPIEMKMAKEREKQAAGSSKKSRRGAKLPAGAAEFTEKEETLFEALRALRREIASEEKVPPYIVFSDKTLTHMCILKPVTEAEMLEVSGVGAYKFEKYGERFLECVRKFLES
;
A
#
# COMPACT_ATOMS: atom_id res chain seq x y z
N THR A 1 9.03 -2.53 -17.65
CA THR A 1 9.71 -1.33 -18.20
C THR A 1 10.14 -1.58 -19.64
N LYS A 2 10.48 -0.51 -20.39
CA LYS A 2 10.98 -0.63 -21.75
C LYS A 2 12.27 -1.47 -21.79
N GLU A 3 13.18 -1.25 -20.86
CA GLU A 3 14.43 -2.01 -20.72
C GLU A 3 14.17 -3.52 -20.63
N VAL A 4 13.27 -3.96 -19.74
CA VAL A 4 12.96 -5.39 -19.58
C VAL A 4 12.37 -6.00 -20.85
N ARG A 5 11.60 -5.23 -21.60
CA ARG A 5 11.02 -5.69 -22.86
C ARG A 5 12.11 -5.86 -23.92
N ASP A 6 13.01 -4.90 -24.01
CA ASP A 6 14.13 -4.93 -24.94
C ASP A 6 15.08 -6.09 -24.58
N ASP A 7 15.39 -6.29 -23.30
CA ASP A 7 16.15 -7.44 -22.79
C ASP A 7 15.49 -8.78 -23.14
N ILE A 8 14.16 -8.91 -23.03
CA ILE A 8 13.43 -10.13 -23.39
C ILE A 8 13.61 -10.44 -24.89
N ILE A 9 13.52 -9.43 -25.76
CA ILE A 9 13.69 -9.60 -27.20
C ILE A 9 15.11 -10.07 -27.50
N ASP A 10 16.11 -9.45 -26.88
CA ASP A 10 17.51 -9.74 -27.10
C ASP A 10 17.91 -11.12 -26.55
N ILE A 11 17.53 -11.45 -25.31
CA ILE A 11 17.86 -12.72 -24.67
C ILE A 11 17.21 -13.89 -25.38
N LEU A 12 15.94 -13.75 -25.78
CA LEU A 12 15.21 -14.81 -26.49
C LEU A 12 15.45 -14.80 -28.01
N GLN A 13 16.25 -13.83 -28.53
CA GLN A 13 16.56 -13.66 -29.95
C GLN A 13 15.30 -13.66 -30.83
N LEU A 14 14.23 -12.98 -30.37
CA LEU A 14 12.96 -12.94 -31.08
C LEU A 14 13.08 -12.16 -32.38
N GLN A 15 12.68 -12.81 -33.49
CA GLN A 15 12.70 -12.19 -34.82
C GLN A 15 11.32 -11.61 -35.16
N ASN A 16 11.26 -10.28 -35.36
CA ASN A 16 10.03 -9.55 -35.68
C ASN A 16 8.84 -9.87 -34.75
N PRO A 17 9.00 -9.80 -33.40
CA PRO A 17 7.92 -10.17 -32.49
C PRO A 17 6.76 -9.18 -32.58
N VAL A 18 5.55 -9.66 -32.48
CA VAL A 18 4.36 -8.82 -32.27
C VAL A 18 4.37 -8.37 -30.80
N MET A 19 4.53 -7.07 -30.57
CA MET A 19 4.54 -6.49 -29.25
C MET A 19 3.18 -5.87 -28.94
N LEU A 20 2.48 -6.42 -27.95
CA LEU A 20 1.26 -5.85 -27.41
C LEU A 20 1.53 -5.38 -25.98
N THR A 21 1.33 -4.10 -25.73
CA THR A 21 1.40 -3.55 -24.37
C THR A 21 0.00 -3.13 -23.97
N THR A 22 -0.56 -3.80 -22.98
CA THR A 22 -1.75 -3.32 -22.27
C THR A 22 -1.32 -2.32 -21.22
N GLY A 23 -2.06 -1.20 -21.06
CA GLY A 23 -1.70 -0.15 -20.12
C GLY A 23 -1.61 -0.64 -18.66
N PHE A 24 -0.82 0.09 -17.85
CA PHE A 24 -0.71 -0.15 -16.40
C PHE A 24 -1.83 0.52 -15.60
N ASP A 25 -2.71 1.31 -16.23
CA ASP A 25 -3.77 2.04 -15.51
C ASP A 25 -4.89 1.13 -15.03
N ARG A 26 -4.92 0.87 -13.74
CA ARG A 26 -5.98 0.14 -13.03
C ARG A 26 -6.91 1.12 -12.32
N LYS A 27 -7.92 1.64 -13.07
CA LYS A 27 -8.84 2.71 -12.60
C LYS A 27 -9.67 2.32 -11.38
N ASN A 28 -9.90 1.03 -11.18
CA ASN A 28 -10.66 0.48 -10.07
C ASN A 28 -9.88 0.41 -8.75
N LEU A 29 -8.55 0.62 -8.76
CA LEU A 29 -7.75 0.58 -7.55
C LEU A 29 -7.67 1.97 -6.90
N TYR A 30 -7.98 2.04 -5.62
CA TYR A 30 -7.69 3.20 -4.79
C TYR A 30 -6.29 3.03 -4.17
N PHE A 31 -5.43 4.04 -4.31
CA PHE A 31 -4.10 4.04 -3.72
C PHE A 31 -4.01 5.02 -2.56
N ALA A 32 -3.45 4.56 -1.43
CA ALA A 32 -3.17 5.42 -0.29
C ALA A 32 -1.81 5.09 0.34
N VAL A 33 -1.15 6.14 0.85
CA VAL A 33 0.01 6.00 1.73
C VAL A 33 -0.34 6.65 3.07
N GLU A 34 -0.17 5.91 4.14
CA GLU A 34 -0.46 6.34 5.50
C GLU A 34 0.74 6.09 6.42
N THR A 35 0.91 6.92 7.44
CA THR A 35 1.99 6.82 8.43
C THR A 35 1.43 6.65 9.84
N PRO A 36 0.76 5.51 10.14
CA PRO A 36 0.18 5.30 11.46
C PRO A 36 1.26 5.14 12.53
N LYS A 37 0.97 5.60 13.75
CA LYS A 37 1.85 5.40 14.93
C LYS A 37 1.97 3.91 15.27
N ASP A 38 0.88 3.17 15.13
CA ASP A 38 0.78 1.72 15.31
C ASP A 38 0.13 1.09 14.07
N ARG A 39 0.93 0.36 13.32
CA ARG A 39 0.47 -0.33 12.09
C ARG A 39 -0.53 -1.45 12.38
N TYR A 40 -0.32 -2.17 13.48
CA TYR A 40 -1.24 -3.23 13.85
C TYR A 40 -2.63 -2.68 14.16
N ALA A 41 -2.68 -1.60 14.95
CA ALA A 41 -3.94 -0.92 15.25
C ALA A 41 -4.63 -0.40 13.98
N ALA A 42 -3.88 0.10 13.00
CA ALA A 42 -4.42 0.55 11.71
C ALA A 42 -4.99 -0.62 10.89
N ILE A 43 -4.25 -1.73 10.78
CA ILE A 43 -4.71 -2.95 10.10
C ILE A 43 -5.99 -3.49 10.76
N ARG A 44 -6.00 -3.59 12.08
CA ARG A 44 -7.16 -4.06 12.83
C ARG A 44 -8.38 -3.17 12.59
N ALA A 45 -8.22 -1.86 12.71
CA ALA A 45 -9.30 -0.90 12.45
C ALA A 45 -9.84 -0.99 11.00
N TYR A 46 -8.94 -1.25 10.04
CA TYR A 46 -9.34 -1.47 8.65
C TYR A 46 -10.20 -2.73 8.51
N LEU A 47 -9.78 -3.87 9.09
CA LEU A 47 -10.53 -5.13 9.03
C LEU A 47 -11.87 -5.04 9.76
N GLU A 48 -11.94 -4.32 10.90
CA GLU A 48 -13.19 -4.04 11.62
C GLU A 48 -14.18 -3.22 10.78
N ALA A 49 -13.69 -2.31 9.94
CA ALA A 49 -14.51 -1.49 9.06
C ALA A 49 -14.96 -2.25 7.78
N HIS A 50 -14.29 -3.35 7.43
CA HIS A 50 -14.54 -4.11 6.20
C HIS A 50 -14.76 -5.61 6.50
N PRO A 51 -15.79 -5.97 7.28
CA PRO A 51 -16.03 -7.33 7.70
C PRO A 51 -16.30 -8.25 6.50
N GLY A 52 -15.73 -9.46 6.52
CA GLY A 52 -15.96 -10.49 5.49
C GLY A 52 -15.31 -10.26 4.14
N GLN A 53 -14.65 -9.13 3.90
CA GLN A 53 -13.96 -8.87 2.63
C GLN A 53 -12.67 -9.70 2.50
N GLY A 54 -12.43 -10.21 1.29
CA GLY A 54 -11.20 -10.91 0.95
C GLY A 54 -10.04 -9.95 0.72
N GLY A 55 -8.87 -10.21 1.33
CA GLY A 55 -7.72 -9.34 1.15
C GLY A 55 -6.38 -9.95 1.50
N ILE A 56 -5.30 -9.21 1.18
CA ILE A 56 -3.92 -9.63 1.43
C ILE A 56 -3.22 -8.55 2.25
N ILE A 57 -2.48 -8.97 3.27
CA ILE A 57 -1.63 -8.11 4.09
C ILE A 57 -0.17 -8.51 3.84
N TYR A 58 0.58 -7.68 3.12
CA TYR A 58 1.98 -7.91 2.85
C TYR A 58 2.87 -7.37 3.97
N CYS A 59 3.82 -8.18 4.41
CA CYS A 59 4.81 -7.83 5.43
C CYS A 59 6.24 -8.00 4.88
N LEU A 60 7.17 -7.18 5.37
CA LEU A 60 8.56 -7.20 4.93
C LEU A 60 9.32 -8.47 5.37
N THR A 61 8.98 -9.04 6.52
CA THR A 61 9.71 -10.16 7.11
C THR A 61 8.78 -11.29 7.52
N ARG A 62 9.31 -12.52 7.56
CA ARG A 62 8.59 -13.71 8.07
C ARG A 62 8.12 -13.48 9.51
N ARG A 63 8.96 -12.88 10.36
CA ARG A 63 8.62 -12.56 11.74
C ARG A 63 7.40 -11.64 11.84
N ASN A 64 7.32 -10.60 11.01
CA ASN A 64 6.16 -9.70 11.00
C ASN A 64 4.89 -10.42 10.53
N VAL A 65 4.99 -11.38 9.58
CA VAL A 65 3.85 -12.21 9.16
C VAL A 65 3.32 -13.01 10.34
N GLU A 66 4.20 -13.68 11.08
CA GLU A 66 3.82 -14.47 12.24
C GLU A 66 3.17 -13.60 13.33
N GLU A 67 3.83 -12.51 13.72
CA GLU A 67 3.34 -11.61 14.77
C GLU A 67 1.97 -10.99 14.43
N ILE A 68 1.74 -10.57 13.19
CA ILE A 68 0.47 -9.97 12.76
C ILE A 68 -0.61 -11.05 12.68
N CYS A 69 -0.33 -12.20 12.07
CA CYS A 69 -1.26 -13.29 11.95
C CYS A 69 -1.74 -13.78 13.34
N GLU A 70 -0.82 -14.01 14.26
CA GLU A 70 -1.14 -14.43 15.63
C GLU A 70 -2.01 -13.40 16.40
N LYS A 71 -1.67 -12.11 16.26
CA LYS A 71 -2.45 -11.03 16.89
C LYS A 71 -3.85 -10.94 16.31
N LEU A 72 -4.01 -11.02 14.98
CA LEU A 72 -5.31 -11.00 14.33
C LEU A 72 -6.18 -12.20 14.71
N ILE A 73 -5.61 -13.42 14.78
CA ILE A 73 -6.32 -14.61 15.24
C ILE A 73 -6.79 -14.43 16.69
N ARG A 74 -5.94 -13.89 17.57
CA ARG A 74 -6.28 -13.60 18.97
C ARG A 74 -7.41 -12.59 19.10
N ASP A 75 -7.43 -11.60 18.20
CA ASP A 75 -8.50 -10.58 18.14
C ASP A 75 -9.78 -11.10 17.44
N GLY A 76 -9.82 -12.39 17.03
CA GLY A 76 -11.02 -13.05 16.49
C GLY A 76 -11.17 -12.96 14.97
N PHE A 77 -10.17 -12.48 14.25
CA PHE A 77 -10.22 -12.42 12.77
C PHE A 77 -9.89 -13.78 12.13
N SER A 78 -10.60 -14.12 11.06
CA SER A 78 -10.30 -15.29 10.24
C SER A 78 -9.19 -14.93 9.25
N VAL A 79 -7.96 -15.32 9.57
CA VAL A 79 -6.77 -15.04 8.77
C VAL A 79 -5.88 -16.27 8.68
N THR A 80 -5.09 -16.34 7.60
CA THR A 80 -4.04 -17.35 7.41
C THR A 80 -2.73 -16.68 7.00
N ARG A 81 -1.63 -17.44 6.95
CA ARG A 81 -0.30 -16.91 6.70
C ARG A 81 0.42 -17.62 5.55
N TYR A 82 1.34 -16.90 4.89
CA TYR A 82 2.17 -17.48 3.83
C TYR A 82 3.56 -16.84 3.78
N HIS A 83 4.61 -17.63 3.92
CA HIS A 83 6.00 -17.23 3.69
C HIS A 83 6.90 -18.44 3.42
N ALA A 84 8.06 -18.23 2.86
CA ALA A 84 8.99 -19.29 2.46
C ALA A 84 9.57 -20.13 3.62
N GLY A 85 9.33 -19.76 4.89
CA GLY A 85 9.74 -20.53 6.06
C GLY A 85 8.76 -21.62 6.49
N LEU A 86 7.53 -21.65 5.93
CA LEU A 86 6.55 -22.70 6.17
C LEU A 86 6.87 -23.94 5.35
N SER A 87 6.42 -25.11 5.82
CA SER A 87 6.47 -26.33 5.04
C SER A 87 5.63 -26.25 3.77
N ASP A 88 5.96 -27.04 2.75
CA ASP A 88 5.24 -27.05 1.49
C ASP A 88 3.75 -27.43 1.68
N ALA A 89 3.49 -28.41 2.54
CA ALA A 89 2.13 -28.81 2.88
C ALA A 89 1.32 -27.68 3.56
N GLU A 90 1.94 -26.94 4.48
CA GLU A 90 1.29 -25.80 5.14
C GLU A 90 1.07 -24.65 4.17
N ARG A 91 2.06 -24.35 3.31
CA ARG A 91 1.91 -23.33 2.26
C ARG A 91 0.75 -23.67 1.32
N GLN A 92 0.68 -24.90 0.85
CA GLN A 92 -0.40 -25.36 -0.04
C GLN A 92 -1.75 -25.25 0.65
N LYS A 93 -1.88 -25.76 1.89
CA LYS A 93 -3.11 -25.69 2.66
C LYS A 93 -3.59 -24.23 2.86
N ASN A 94 -2.69 -23.34 3.31
CA ASN A 94 -3.04 -21.95 3.58
C ASN A 94 -3.42 -21.20 2.28
N GLN A 95 -2.74 -21.51 1.20
CA GLN A 95 -3.08 -20.98 -0.13
C GLN A 95 -4.45 -21.46 -0.60
N ASP A 96 -4.74 -22.75 -0.45
CA ASP A 96 -6.03 -23.34 -0.82
C ASP A 96 -7.16 -22.74 0.05
N ASP A 97 -6.94 -22.59 1.35
CA ASP A 97 -7.92 -21.99 2.25
C ASP A 97 -8.25 -20.54 1.85
N PHE A 98 -7.28 -19.78 1.34
CA PHE A 98 -7.51 -18.44 0.80
C PHE A 98 -8.17 -18.46 -0.58
N ILE A 99 -7.72 -19.32 -1.52
CA ILE A 99 -8.25 -19.38 -2.89
C ILE A 99 -9.70 -19.88 -2.89
N TYR A 100 -10.03 -20.86 -2.03
CA TYR A 100 -11.38 -21.43 -1.92
C TYR A 100 -12.30 -20.64 -0.97
N ASP A 101 -11.90 -19.42 -0.57
CA ASP A 101 -12.70 -18.51 0.26
C ASP A 101 -13.08 -19.09 1.64
N ARG A 102 -12.29 -20.05 2.17
CA ARG A 102 -12.46 -20.59 3.53
C ARG A 102 -11.92 -19.62 4.57
N VAL A 103 -10.84 -18.91 4.21
CA VAL A 103 -10.23 -17.85 5.02
C VAL A 103 -10.15 -16.59 4.17
N PRO A 104 -10.78 -15.49 4.58
CA PRO A 104 -10.85 -14.28 3.75
C PRO A 104 -9.54 -13.50 3.66
N VAL A 105 -8.67 -13.56 4.67
CA VAL A 105 -7.49 -12.71 4.76
C VAL A 105 -6.20 -13.53 4.79
N MET A 106 -5.27 -13.18 3.89
CA MET A 106 -3.92 -13.75 3.84
C MET A 106 -2.91 -12.75 4.39
N VAL A 107 -2.10 -13.13 5.38
CA VAL A 107 -0.93 -12.36 5.83
C VAL A 107 0.33 -13.01 5.25
N ALA A 108 1.10 -12.28 4.45
CA ALA A 108 2.18 -12.90 3.69
C ALA A 108 3.41 -12.02 3.49
N THR A 109 4.54 -12.66 3.15
CA THR A 109 5.67 -11.97 2.50
C THR A 109 5.46 -11.94 0.98
N ASN A 110 6.35 -11.26 0.26
CA ASN A 110 6.39 -11.24 -1.21
C ASN A 110 6.50 -12.65 -1.86
N ALA A 111 6.84 -13.68 -1.08
CA ALA A 111 6.81 -15.07 -1.56
C ALA A 111 5.39 -15.56 -1.93
N PHE A 112 4.34 -14.90 -1.40
CA PHE A 112 2.96 -15.16 -1.77
C PHE A 112 2.61 -14.34 -3.00
N GLY A 113 2.58 -14.97 -4.15
CA GLY A 113 2.25 -14.18 -5.30
C GLY A 113 2.32 -14.87 -6.64
N MET A 114 3.32 -15.68 -6.92
CA MET A 114 3.38 -16.42 -8.19
C MET A 114 2.29 -17.49 -8.23
N GLY A 115 1.43 -17.42 -9.26
CA GLY A 115 0.36 -18.39 -9.47
C GLY A 115 -0.94 -18.18 -8.68
N ILE A 116 -1.11 -17.04 -7.99
CA ILE A 116 -2.36 -16.73 -7.32
C ILE A 116 -3.26 -15.93 -8.25
N ASP A 117 -4.38 -16.55 -8.59
CA ASP A 117 -5.41 -15.96 -9.45
C ASP A 117 -6.75 -15.87 -8.73
N ARG A 118 -6.79 -15.23 -7.57
CA ARG A 118 -8.02 -14.84 -6.89
C ARG A 118 -8.42 -13.46 -7.41
N SER A 119 -9.56 -13.37 -8.10
CA SER A 119 -9.99 -12.13 -8.77
C SER A 119 -10.70 -11.13 -7.84
N ASP A 120 -11.33 -11.62 -6.78
CA ASP A 120 -12.19 -10.88 -5.85
C ASP A 120 -11.46 -10.37 -4.60
N VAL A 121 -10.16 -10.08 -4.70
CA VAL A 121 -9.39 -9.44 -3.62
C VAL A 121 -9.80 -7.98 -3.50
N ARG A 122 -10.44 -7.61 -2.39
CA ARG A 122 -10.97 -6.24 -2.19
C ARG A 122 -9.95 -5.27 -1.62
N PHE A 123 -8.92 -5.77 -0.94
CA PHE A 123 -7.85 -4.90 -0.45
C PHE A 123 -6.49 -5.59 -0.46
N VAL A 124 -5.46 -4.76 -0.61
CA VAL A 124 -4.07 -5.11 -0.36
C VAL A 124 -3.49 -4.08 0.60
N LEU A 125 -3.14 -4.52 1.81
CA LEU A 125 -2.47 -3.70 2.82
C LEU A 125 -0.99 -4.03 2.86
N HIS A 126 -0.12 -3.03 2.77
CA HIS A 126 1.31 -3.21 2.96
C HIS A 126 1.69 -2.77 4.38
N CYS A 127 2.04 -3.72 5.25
CA CYS A 127 2.58 -3.46 6.58
C CYS A 127 4.09 -3.22 6.50
N GLY A 128 4.47 -2.21 5.74
CA GLY A 128 5.84 -1.81 5.45
C GLY A 128 6.06 -1.54 3.96
N MET A 129 7.01 -0.67 3.67
CA MET A 129 7.31 -0.24 2.31
C MET A 129 8.02 -1.35 1.51
N PRO A 130 7.49 -1.81 0.38
CA PRO A 130 8.18 -2.71 -0.54
C PRO A 130 9.53 -2.16 -1.00
N LYS A 131 10.43 -3.02 -1.47
CA LYS A 131 11.78 -2.64 -1.86
C LYS A 131 11.86 -1.70 -3.07
N ASN A 132 10.86 -1.73 -3.95
CA ASN A 132 10.75 -0.91 -5.16
C ASN A 132 9.31 -0.82 -5.65
N LEU A 133 9.05 0.07 -6.62
CA LEU A 133 7.73 0.30 -7.19
C LEU A 133 7.21 -0.88 -8.01
N GLU A 134 8.09 -1.65 -8.64
CA GLU A 134 7.71 -2.85 -9.39
C GLU A 134 7.11 -3.91 -8.46
N ALA A 135 7.77 -4.19 -7.33
CA ALA A 135 7.25 -5.10 -6.31
C ALA A 135 5.93 -4.58 -5.73
N TYR A 136 5.87 -3.29 -5.37
CA TYR A 136 4.64 -2.66 -4.87
C TYR A 136 3.49 -2.80 -5.86
N TYR A 137 3.70 -2.45 -7.14
CA TYR A 137 2.65 -2.52 -8.15
C TYR A 137 2.21 -3.96 -8.44
N GLN A 138 3.15 -4.91 -8.45
CA GLN A 138 2.85 -6.32 -8.62
C GLN A 138 2.00 -6.88 -7.47
N GLU A 139 2.30 -6.49 -6.24
CA GLU A 139 1.57 -6.89 -5.03
C GLU A 139 0.21 -6.19 -4.95
N ALA A 140 0.14 -4.87 -5.13
CA ALA A 140 -1.09 -4.09 -5.16
C ALA A 140 -2.02 -4.50 -6.33
N GLY A 141 -1.44 -4.83 -7.49
CA GLY A 141 -2.16 -5.28 -8.67
C GLY A 141 -2.94 -6.60 -8.52
N ARG A 142 -2.79 -7.30 -7.39
CA ARG A 142 -3.61 -8.47 -7.05
C ARG A 142 -5.01 -8.11 -6.62
N ALA A 143 -5.21 -6.87 -6.15
CA ALA A 143 -6.51 -6.34 -5.81
C ALA A 143 -7.38 -6.12 -7.07
N GLY A 144 -8.67 -6.34 -6.96
CA GLY A 144 -9.68 -5.98 -7.94
C GLY A 144 -9.43 -6.48 -9.36
N ARG A 145 -8.95 -7.71 -9.56
CA ARG A 145 -8.73 -8.28 -10.91
C ARG A 145 -10.01 -8.49 -11.70
N ASP A 146 -11.14 -8.56 -11.00
CA ASP A 146 -12.49 -8.59 -11.57
C ASP A 146 -12.98 -7.24 -12.08
N GLY A 147 -12.20 -6.16 -11.90
CA GLY A 147 -12.54 -4.80 -12.29
C GLY A 147 -13.36 -4.04 -11.24
N GLU A 148 -13.77 -4.68 -10.16
CA GLU A 148 -14.49 -4.02 -9.06
C GLU A 148 -13.56 -3.16 -8.21
N PRO A 149 -14.09 -2.13 -7.51
CA PRO A 149 -13.31 -1.28 -6.63
C PRO A 149 -12.53 -2.07 -5.59
N ALA A 150 -11.26 -1.73 -5.42
CA ALA A 150 -10.40 -2.33 -4.42
C ALA A 150 -9.40 -1.31 -3.88
N GLU A 151 -8.94 -1.51 -2.65
CA GLU A 151 -8.06 -0.57 -1.95
C GLU A 151 -6.64 -1.12 -1.80
N CYS A 152 -5.66 -0.26 -2.09
CA CYS A 152 -4.25 -0.54 -1.93
C CYS A 152 -3.65 0.48 -0.96
N ILE A 153 -3.49 0.09 0.31
CA ILE A 153 -3.02 0.99 1.36
C ILE A 153 -1.62 0.58 1.80
N LEU A 154 -0.69 1.52 1.76
CA LEU A 154 0.68 1.33 2.23
C LEU A 154 0.87 2.03 3.57
N TYR A 155 1.13 1.26 4.62
CA TYR A 155 1.50 1.77 5.95
C TYR A 155 3.01 1.96 6.03
N TYR A 156 3.46 3.17 5.78
CA TYR A 156 4.86 3.56 5.71
C TYR A 156 5.45 3.90 7.09
N SER A 157 6.74 3.65 7.26
CA SER A 157 7.58 4.20 8.33
C SER A 157 9.02 4.35 7.83
N GLY A 158 9.73 5.39 8.28
CA GLY A 158 11.13 5.59 7.92
C GLY A 158 12.06 4.41 8.25
N ARG A 159 11.68 3.55 9.20
CA ARG A 159 12.42 2.29 9.49
C ARG A 159 12.40 1.31 8.33
N ASP A 160 11.40 1.39 7.46
CA ASP A 160 11.31 0.49 6.30
C ASP A 160 12.41 0.76 5.30
N VAL A 161 12.82 2.02 5.13
CA VAL A 161 13.95 2.41 4.27
C VAL A 161 15.23 1.75 4.78
N VAL A 162 15.51 1.88 6.07
CA VAL A 162 16.70 1.26 6.70
C VAL A 162 16.66 -0.27 6.56
N THR A 163 15.50 -0.88 6.78
CA THR A 163 15.34 -2.34 6.62
C THR A 163 15.61 -2.78 5.19
N ASN A 164 15.08 -2.06 4.20
CA ASN A 164 15.31 -2.37 2.78
C ASN A 164 16.77 -2.12 2.37
N GLN A 165 17.41 -1.08 2.88
CA GLN A 165 18.85 -0.84 2.67
C GLN A 165 19.69 -2.01 3.19
N LEU A 166 19.42 -2.50 4.41
CA LEU A 166 20.09 -3.67 4.97
C LEU A 166 19.86 -4.94 4.11
N PHE A 167 18.67 -5.11 3.54
CA PHE A 167 18.43 -6.24 2.63
C PHE A 167 19.22 -6.11 1.32
N ILE A 168 19.33 -4.91 0.76
CA ILE A 168 20.12 -4.64 -0.44
C ILE A 168 21.59 -4.94 -0.16
N GLU A 169 22.13 -4.52 0.99
CA GLU A 169 23.51 -4.74 1.37
C GLU A 169 23.83 -6.21 1.65
N ARG A 170 22.92 -6.95 2.30
CA ARG A 170 23.10 -8.39 2.55
C ARG A 170 23.03 -9.25 1.28
N ASN A 171 22.34 -8.82 0.24
CA ASN A 171 22.32 -9.51 -1.05
C ASN A 171 23.65 -9.44 -1.81
N GLN A 172 24.64 -8.69 -1.32
CA GLN A 172 25.99 -8.62 -1.89
C GLN A 172 26.81 -9.93 -1.69
N ASP A 173 26.36 -10.81 -0.79
CA ASP A 173 27.06 -12.08 -0.53
C ASP A 173 26.85 -13.13 -1.65
N ASN A 174 26.20 -12.74 -2.77
CA ASN A 174 26.06 -13.62 -3.92
C ASN A 174 27.42 -13.75 -4.65
N GLN A 175 28.12 -14.83 -4.38
CA GLN A 175 29.47 -15.13 -4.90
C GLN A 175 29.51 -15.42 -6.41
N GLU A 176 28.36 -15.49 -7.08
CA GLU A 176 28.25 -15.80 -8.51
C GLU A 176 28.48 -14.57 -9.42
N LEU A 177 28.43 -13.34 -8.86
CA LEU A 177 28.60 -12.10 -9.60
C LEU A 177 30.03 -11.56 -9.42
N ASP A 178 30.62 -11.05 -10.51
CA ASP A 178 31.86 -10.26 -10.44
C ASP A 178 31.63 -8.92 -9.70
N ASP A 179 32.72 -8.33 -9.20
CA ASP A 179 32.65 -7.13 -8.37
C ASP A 179 32.04 -5.93 -9.08
N TYR A 180 32.26 -5.78 -10.38
CA TYR A 180 31.69 -4.68 -11.17
C TYR A 180 30.18 -4.84 -11.33
N THR A 181 29.72 -6.02 -11.76
CA THR A 181 28.30 -6.34 -11.90
C THR A 181 27.56 -6.20 -10.57
N ARG A 182 28.20 -6.65 -9.46
CA ARG A 182 27.65 -6.50 -8.12
C ARG A 182 27.43 -5.03 -7.75
N GLN A 183 28.39 -4.16 -8.07
CA GLN A 183 28.27 -2.73 -7.78
C GLN A 183 27.17 -2.05 -8.61
N VAL A 184 27.06 -2.40 -9.88
CA VAL A 184 25.99 -1.91 -10.76
C VAL A 184 24.59 -2.31 -10.26
N VAL A 185 24.43 -3.59 -9.83
CA VAL A 185 23.16 -4.08 -9.26
C VAL A 185 22.82 -3.35 -7.96
N LEU A 186 23.81 -3.13 -7.10
CA LEU A 186 23.65 -2.42 -5.84
C LEU A 186 23.16 -0.98 -6.04
N GLU A 187 23.79 -0.26 -6.96
CA GLU A 187 23.47 1.11 -7.27
C GLU A 187 22.05 1.23 -7.87
N ARG A 188 21.70 0.31 -8.76
CA ARG A 188 20.36 0.18 -9.34
C ARG A 188 19.28 -0.11 -8.29
N ASP A 189 19.55 -1.00 -7.34
CA ASP A 189 18.61 -1.33 -6.25
C ASP A 189 18.46 -0.14 -5.28
N ARG A 190 19.51 0.61 -5.00
CA ARG A 190 19.44 1.86 -4.22
C ARG A 190 18.60 2.93 -4.92
N GLU A 191 18.76 3.12 -6.23
CA GLU A 191 17.94 4.05 -7.00
C GLU A 191 16.45 3.64 -6.99
N ARG A 192 16.16 2.36 -7.15
CA ARG A 192 14.79 1.84 -7.08
C ARG A 192 14.18 2.06 -5.71
N LEU A 193 14.93 1.81 -4.64
CA LEU A 193 14.50 2.09 -3.27
C LEU A 193 14.24 3.58 -3.07
N LYS A 194 15.08 4.46 -3.61
CA LYS A 194 14.90 5.92 -3.57
C LYS A 194 13.58 6.32 -4.24
N LYS A 195 13.29 5.80 -5.44
CA LYS A 195 12.02 6.06 -6.15
C LYS A 195 10.80 5.57 -5.37
N MET A 196 10.89 4.40 -4.72
CA MET A 196 9.83 3.89 -3.84
C MET A 196 9.66 4.77 -2.60
N THR A 197 10.74 5.27 -2.04
CA THR A 197 10.71 6.20 -0.90
C THR A 197 10.02 7.49 -1.30
N PHE A 198 10.34 8.05 -2.48
CA PHE A 198 9.67 9.25 -3.01
C PHE A 198 8.17 9.04 -3.21
N TYR A 199 7.76 7.87 -3.71
CA TYR A 199 6.34 7.52 -3.79
C TYR A 199 5.63 7.63 -2.44
N CYS A 200 6.29 7.25 -1.34
CA CYS A 200 5.71 7.33 0.00
C CYS A 200 5.57 8.76 0.54
N PHE A 201 6.29 9.73 -0.01
CA PHE A 201 6.28 11.13 0.44
C PHE A 201 5.69 12.10 -0.56
N THR A 202 5.47 11.68 -1.81
CA THR A 202 4.95 12.59 -2.83
C THR A 202 3.58 13.13 -2.46
N ASN A 203 3.34 14.41 -2.78
CA ASN A 203 2.02 15.03 -2.74
C ASN A 203 1.34 15.03 -4.11
N GLU A 204 1.99 14.46 -5.13
CA GLU A 204 1.42 14.27 -6.45
C GLU A 204 0.41 13.11 -6.45
N CYS A 205 -0.30 12.97 -7.56
CA CYS A 205 -1.20 11.85 -7.75
C CYS A 205 -0.46 10.50 -7.67
N LEU A 206 -0.79 9.67 -6.70
CA LEU A 206 -0.11 8.38 -6.48
C LEU A 206 -0.22 7.44 -7.70
N ARG A 207 -1.38 7.42 -8.36
CA ARG A 207 -1.56 6.63 -9.57
C ARG A 207 -0.72 7.14 -10.72
N ASP A 208 -0.71 8.44 -10.97
CA ASP A 208 0.08 9.05 -12.03
C ASP A 208 1.58 8.84 -11.81
N TYR A 209 2.03 8.90 -10.55
CA TYR A 209 3.42 8.60 -10.19
C TYR A 209 3.81 7.17 -10.60
N ILE A 210 2.95 6.18 -10.33
CA ILE A 210 3.17 4.78 -10.75
C ILE A 210 3.19 4.69 -12.28
N LEU A 211 2.23 5.30 -12.97
CA LEU A 211 2.14 5.26 -14.44
C LEU A 211 3.38 5.86 -15.09
N ARG A 212 3.83 7.03 -14.63
CA ARG A 212 5.06 7.67 -15.12
C ARG A 212 6.30 6.80 -14.88
N TYR A 213 6.37 6.11 -13.75
CA TYR A 213 7.46 5.18 -13.47
C TYR A 213 7.54 4.06 -14.51
N PHE A 214 6.41 3.57 -15.00
CA PHE A 214 6.32 2.55 -16.05
C PHE A 214 6.32 3.11 -17.47
N GLY A 215 6.51 4.44 -17.64
CA GLY A 215 6.60 5.10 -18.94
C GLY A 215 5.24 5.44 -19.55
N GLU A 216 4.15 5.43 -18.77
CA GLU A 216 2.84 5.93 -19.17
C GLU A 216 2.62 7.33 -18.59
N TYR A 217 2.02 8.21 -19.38
CA TYR A 217 1.73 9.58 -18.96
C TYR A 217 0.23 9.75 -18.78
N GLY A 218 -0.16 10.12 -17.58
CA GLY A 218 -1.55 10.37 -17.19
C GLY A 218 -1.88 11.87 -17.11
N SER A 219 -2.96 12.16 -16.41
CA SER A 219 -3.51 13.52 -16.27
C SER A 219 -3.01 14.26 -15.02
N ASN A 220 -1.98 13.79 -14.33
CA ASN A 220 -1.52 14.28 -13.02
C ASN A 220 -2.60 14.28 -11.91
N TYR A 221 -3.80 13.80 -12.20
CA TYR A 221 -4.93 13.73 -11.28
C TYR A 221 -5.84 12.55 -11.63
N CYS A 222 -6.01 11.60 -10.71
CA CYS A 222 -6.84 10.42 -10.95
C CYS A 222 -8.22 10.48 -10.24
N GLY A 223 -8.42 11.39 -9.30
CA GLY A 223 -9.63 11.48 -8.49
C GLY A 223 -9.89 10.26 -7.58
N ASN A 224 -8.96 9.29 -7.54
CA ASN A 224 -9.11 8.02 -6.83
C ASN A 224 -7.79 7.57 -6.17
N CYS A 225 -7.16 8.48 -5.42
CA CYS A 225 -6.04 8.17 -4.52
C CYS A 225 -6.05 9.15 -3.33
N SER A 226 -5.37 8.80 -2.24
CA SER A 226 -5.35 9.63 -1.03
C SER A 226 -4.91 11.07 -1.33
N ASN A 227 -3.91 11.26 -2.17
CA ASN A 227 -3.39 12.60 -2.48
C ASN A 227 -4.38 13.44 -3.32
N CYS A 228 -5.04 12.85 -4.31
CA CYS A 228 -6.07 13.56 -5.09
C CYS A 228 -7.29 13.96 -4.25
N MET A 229 -7.59 13.21 -3.20
CA MET A 229 -8.72 13.47 -2.30
C MET A 229 -8.36 14.35 -1.10
N THR A 230 -7.07 14.65 -0.90
CA THR A 230 -6.57 15.51 0.17
C THR A 230 -6.40 16.94 -0.36
N GLN A 231 -6.82 17.92 0.44
CA GLN A 231 -6.52 19.33 0.15
C GLN A 231 -5.15 19.66 0.73
N PHE A 232 -4.28 20.26 -0.08
CA PHE A 232 -2.97 20.72 0.33
C PHE A 232 -2.92 22.25 0.27
N ASP A 233 -2.21 22.84 1.23
CA ASP A 233 -1.76 24.23 1.16
C ASP A 233 -0.29 24.24 0.79
N THR A 234 0.11 25.20 -0.05
CA THR A 234 1.51 25.46 -0.32
C THR A 234 2.02 26.39 0.77
N ILE A 235 3.03 25.97 1.47
CA ILE A 235 3.67 26.76 2.54
C ILE A 235 5.14 26.98 2.20
N ASP A 236 5.66 28.15 2.55
CA ASP A 236 7.08 28.42 2.54
C ASP A 236 7.73 27.81 3.79
N ILE A 237 8.71 26.96 3.58
CA ILE A 237 9.45 26.30 4.67
C ILE A 237 10.92 26.74 4.74
N GLN A 238 11.30 27.85 4.09
CA GLN A 238 12.69 28.33 4.07
C GLN A 238 13.27 28.43 5.48
N ALA A 239 12.61 29.13 6.39
CA ALA A 239 13.09 29.30 7.78
C ALA A 239 13.21 27.95 8.52
N ALA A 240 12.28 27.02 8.28
CA ALA A 240 12.35 25.67 8.87
C ALA A 240 13.49 24.85 8.27
N ALA A 241 13.76 25.01 6.99
CA ALA A 241 14.89 24.36 6.31
C ALA A 241 16.23 24.89 6.84
N GLU A 242 16.37 26.22 7.00
CA GLU A 242 17.54 26.83 7.62
C GLU A 242 17.81 26.28 9.04
N SER A 243 16.77 26.21 9.89
CA SER A 243 16.89 25.65 11.24
C SER A 243 17.27 24.17 11.23
N LEU A 244 16.63 23.34 10.39
CA LEU A 244 16.89 21.91 10.34
C LEU A 244 18.30 21.62 9.80
N LEU A 245 18.67 22.20 8.66
CA LEU A 245 19.98 22.00 8.05
C LEU A 245 21.10 22.64 8.87
N GLY A 246 20.88 23.83 9.43
CA GLY A 246 21.81 24.51 10.34
C GLY A 246 22.05 23.69 11.62
N CYS A 247 21.02 23.07 12.19
CA CYS A 247 21.16 22.17 13.32
C CYS A 247 22.04 20.94 12.97
N VAL A 248 21.86 20.37 11.78
CA VAL A 248 22.71 19.26 11.30
C VAL A 248 24.17 19.70 11.12
N GLN A 249 24.40 20.90 10.58
CA GLN A 249 25.74 21.45 10.38
C GLN A 249 26.43 21.73 11.74
N SER A 250 25.76 22.47 12.63
CA SER A 250 26.30 22.91 13.92
C SER A 250 26.62 21.76 14.87
N CYS A 251 25.91 20.65 14.82
CA CYS A 251 26.24 19.45 15.61
C CYS A 251 27.30 18.55 14.97
N GLY A 252 27.93 18.98 13.86
CA GLY A 252 28.99 18.26 13.17
C GLY A 252 28.51 16.99 12.47
N GLN A 253 27.21 16.93 12.09
CA GLN A 253 26.64 15.80 11.34
C GLN A 253 26.85 14.45 12.06
N ARG A 254 26.57 14.39 13.37
CA ARG A 254 26.87 13.21 14.22
C ARG A 254 25.63 12.50 14.75
N TYR A 255 24.45 13.08 14.58
CA TYR A 255 23.24 12.56 15.21
C TYR A 255 22.19 12.14 14.19
N GLY A 256 21.31 11.23 14.62
CA GLY A 256 20.18 10.76 13.82
C GLY A 256 18.98 11.68 13.88
N THR A 257 18.00 11.44 13.00
CA THR A 257 16.79 12.25 12.79
C THR A 257 16.07 12.65 14.07
N THR A 258 15.90 11.73 15.03
CA THR A 258 15.17 12.04 16.28
C THR A 258 15.86 13.13 17.09
N VAL A 259 17.20 13.10 17.20
CA VAL A 259 17.95 14.10 17.94
C VAL A 259 17.85 15.47 17.26
N ILE A 260 17.96 15.52 15.93
CA ILE A 260 17.82 16.79 15.18
C ILE A 260 16.43 17.37 15.37
N LEU A 261 15.37 16.59 15.19
CA LEU A 261 13.99 17.04 15.35
C LEU A 261 13.68 17.49 16.80
N ASP A 262 14.12 16.71 17.80
CA ASP A 262 13.97 17.05 19.22
C ASP A 262 14.71 18.34 19.57
N THR A 263 15.88 18.60 18.96
CA THR A 263 16.67 19.82 19.17
C THR A 263 15.94 21.04 18.63
N VAL A 264 15.56 21.07 17.36
CA VAL A 264 14.89 22.23 16.76
C VAL A 264 13.50 22.47 17.37
N HIS A 265 12.85 21.44 17.87
CA HIS A 265 11.59 21.54 18.62
C HIS A 265 11.78 22.05 20.05
N GLY A 266 12.99 22.00 20.61
CA GLY A 266 13.26 22.42 21.99
C GLY A 266 12.84 21.35 23.03
N ALA A 267 12.92 20.06 22.68
CA ALA A 267 12.55 19.00 23.60
C ALA A 267 13.55 18.86 24.76
N ASN A 268 13.09 18.90 25.99
CA ASN A 268 13.91 18.76 27.20
C ASN A 268 14.02 17.27 27.60
N THR A 269 14.68 16.45 26.80
CA THR A 269 14.92 15.04 27.10
C THR A 269 16.31 14.80 27.72
N VAL A 270 16.46 13.69 28.44
CA VAL A 270 17.77 13.26 28.99
C VAL A 270 18.80 13.13 27.86
N LYS A 271 18.37 12.66 26.68
CA LYS A 271 19.24 12.47 25.52
C LYS A 271 19.77 13.80 24.96
N ILE A 272 18.91 14.81 24.87
CA ILE A 272 19.28 16.17 24.41
C ILE A 272 20.33 16.79 25.35
N ARG A 273 20.11 16.69 26.66
CA ARG A 273 21.07 17.19 27.67
C ARG A 273 22.41 16.42 27.64
N ASN A 274 22.38 15.11 27.56
CA ASN A 274 23.59 14.30 27.51
C ASN A 274 24.47 14.60 26.28
N TYR A 275 23.85 14.98 25.17
CA TYR A 275 24.54 15.35 23.93
C TYR A 275 24.80 16.85 23.82
N ARG A 276 24.43 17.64 24.84
CA ARG A 276 24.51 19.11 24.87
C ARG A 276 23.83 19.77 23.66
N MET A 277 22.76 19.15 23.18
CA MET A 277 22.00 19.70 22.06
C MET A 277 21.05 20.84 22.46
N ASP A 278 20.85 21.05 23.74
CA ASP A 278 20.24 22.24 24.34
C ASP A 278 21.13 23.51 24.23
N GLU A 279 22.44 23.33 23.96
CA GLU A 279 23.39 24.40 23.67
C GLU A 279 23.50 24.69 22.15
N ASN A 280 22.81 23.91 21.30
CA ASN A 280 22.85 24.09 19.83
C ASN A 280 22.21 25.44 19.46
N PRO A 281 22.79 26.22 18.50
CA PRO A 281 22.23 27.51 18.08
C PRO A 281 20.76 27.44 17.65
N HIS A 282 20.34 26.32 17.08
CA HIS A 282 18.97 26.10 16.57
C HIS A 282 18.03 25.40 17.56
N TYR A 283 18.43 25.33 18.85
CA TYR A 283 17.59 24.70 19.86
C TYR A 283 16.30 25.49 20.10
N GLY A 284 15.15 24.82 19.88
CA GLY A 284 13.82 25.38 20.11
C GLY A 284 13.35 26.43 19.09
N GLU A 285 14.08 26.67 18.01
CA GLU A 285 13.65 27.63 16.98
C GLU A 285 12.31 27.26 16.35
N LEU A 286 12.01 25.99 16.26
CA LEU A 286 10.76 25.44 15.68
C LEU A 286 9.82 24.85 16.76
N ALA A 287 9.88 25.37 17.99
CA ALA A 287 9.06 24.91 19.12
C ALA A 287 7.53 25.09 18.90
N LYS A 288 7.14 25.99 18.01
CA LYS A 288 5.72 26.21 17.65
C LYS A 288 5.17 25.18 16.65
N GLU A 289 6.06 24.53 15.91
CA GLU A 289 5.67 23.53 14.93
C GLU A 289 5.31 22.21 15.62
N SER A 290 4.34 21.48 15.07
CA SER A 290 4.06 20.13 15.56
C SER A 290 5.20 19.16 15.16
N VAL A 291 5.47 18.18 16.02
CA VAL A 291 6.47 17.14 15.70
C VAL A 291 6.14 16.40 14.39
N VAL A 292 4.86 16.33 14.04
CA VAL A 292 4.40 15.74 12.78
C VAL A 292 4.81 16.62 11.59
N HIS A 293 4.58 17.92 11.67
CA HIS A 293 5.00 18.88 10.63
C HIS A 293 6.52 18.90 10.46
N LEU A 294 7.26 18.98 11.59
CA LEU A 294 8.73 18.93 11.53
C LEU A 294 9.24 17.66 10.83
N ARG A 295 8.61 16.53 11.09
CA ARG A 295 8.98 15.28 10.42
C ARG A 295 8.64 15.30 8.92
N GLN A 296 7.53 15.91 8.52
CA GLN A 296 7.17 16.09 7.12
C GLN A 296 8.16 17.00 6.40
N MET A 297 8.53 18.14 7.01
CA MET A 297 9.55 19.05 6.47
C MET A 297 10.91 18.38 6.34
N PHE A 298 11.34 17.64 7.36
CA PHE A 298 12.58 16.86 7.32
C PHE A 298 12.58 15.83 6.18
N ASN A 299 11.50 15.09 6.05
CA ASN A 299 11.36 14.09 4.98
C ASN A 299 11.36 14.76 3.59
N PHE A 300 10.71 15.90 3.45
CA PHE A 300 10.73 16.69 2.22
C PHE A 300 12.16 17.13 1.88
N LEU A 301 12.92 17.65 2.83
CA LEU A 301 14.31 18.04 2.63
C LEU A 301 15.21 16.85 2.25
N GLN A 302 14.89 15.65 2.76
CA GLN A 302 15.58 14.41 2.36
C GLN A 302 15.22 14.01 0.93
N VAL A 303 13.96 14.11 0.54
CA VAL A 303 13.48 13.81 -0.81
C VAL A 303 14.08 14.78 -1.84
N GLU A 304 14.09 16.06 -1.50
CA GLU A 304 14.67 17.13 -2.33
C GLU A 304 16.21 17.18 -2.28
N GLU A 305 16.83 16.17 -1.64
CA GLU A 305 18.28 15.99 -1.59
C GLU A 305 19.06 17.14 -0.91
N TYR A 306 18.47 17.84 0.06
CA TYR A 306 19.21 18.77 0.93
C TYR A 306 19.98 18.04 2.02
N LEU A 307 19.48 16.88 2.46
CA LEU A 307 20.11 16.03 3.46
C LEU A 307 19.88 14.54 3.13
N PHE A 308 20.69 13.68 3.73
CA PHE A 308 20.50 12.24 3.68
C PHE A 308 20.77 11.59 5.03
N VAL A 309 20.23 10.41 5.23
CA VAL A 309 20.46 9.58 6.42
C VAL A 309 21.38 8.42 6.02
N THR A 310 22.48 8.23 6.75
CA THR A 310 23.42 7.14 6.46
C THR A 310 22.74 5.77 6.66
N ALA A 311 23.15 4.79 5.87
CA ALA A 311 22.63 3.43 5.95
C ALA A 311 23.34 2.55 7.03
N ASP A 312 24.26 3.14 7.80
CA ASP A 312 24.99 2.45 8.86
C ASP A 312 24.12 2.18 10.11
N GLU A 313 24.67 1.48 11.07
CA GLU A 313 24.03 1.13 12.34
C GLU A 313 23.49 2.35 13.11
N TYR A 314 24.07 3.52 12.91
CA TYR A 314 23.75 4.73 13.66
C TYR A 314 22.71 5.63 12.96
N SER A 315 22.45 5.44 11.65
CA SER A 315 21.47 6.24 10.87
C SER A 315 21.63 7.75 11.07
N ILE A 316 22.84 8.26 10.80
CA ILE A 316 23.23 9.63 11.02
C ILE A 316 22.73 10.53 9.88
N VAL A 317 22.24 11.74 10.24
CA VAL A 317 21.83 12.75 9.27
C VAL A 317 23.04 13.54 8.79
N LYS A 318 23.19 13.66 7.47
CA LYS A 318 24.26 14.45 6.83
C LYS A 318 23.69 15.41 5.79
N LEU A 319 24.39 16.52 5.58
CA LEU A 319 24.08 17.43 4.49
C LEU A 319 24.62 16.89 3.16
N THR A 320 23.90 17.18 2.09
CA THR A 320 24.41 17.05 0.72
C THR A 320 25.12 18.33 0.32
N GLU A 321 25.74 18.35 -0.86
CA GLU A 321 26.29 19.58 -1.45
C GLU A 321 25.20 20.65 -1.63
N LYS A 322 24.00 20.26 -2.07
CA LYS A 322 22.84 21.14 -2.19
C LYS A 322 22.43 21.73 -0.85
N GLY A 323 22.40 20.92 0.22
CA GLY A 323 22.06 21.39 1.56
C GLY A 323 23.09 22.36 2.12
N ALA A 324 24.38 22.12 1.88
CA ALA A 324 25.45 23.03 2.27
C ALA A 324 25.38 24.35 1.50
N ALA A 325 25.19 24.30 0.18
CA ALA A 325 25.02 25.49 -0.67
C ALA A 325 23.79 26.32 -0.26
N PHE A 326 22.68 25.67 0.10
CA PHE A 326 21.48 26.35 0.59
C PHE A 326 21.76 27.15 1.86
N LEU A 327 22.55 26.63 2.80
CA LEU A 327 22.89 27.38 4.03
C LEU A 327 23.79 28.62 3.77
N GLU A 328 24.56 28.61 2.66
CA GLU A 328 25.36 29.77 2.25
C GLU A 328 24.51 30.84 1.54
N ALA A 329 23.51 30.42 0.75
CA ALA A 329 22.61 31.30 0.01
C ALA A 329 21.16 30.75 0.07
N PRO A 330 20.41 31.02 1.17
CA PRO A 330 19.05 30.54 1.31
C PRO A 330 18.11 31.08 0.24
N GLU A 331 17.32 30.20 -0.37
CA GLU A 331 16.27 30.53 -1.33
C GLU A 331 14.91 30.06 -0.81
N PRO A 332 13.79 30.67 -1.24
CA PRO A 332 12.47 30.20 -0.86
C PRO A 332 12.25 28.73 -1.23
N ILE A 333 11.78 27.94 -0.27
CA ILE A 333 11.41 26.52 -0.49
C ILE A 333 9.93 26.36 -0.22
N GLU A 334 9.17 26.08 -1.25
CA GLU A 334 7.76 25.78 -1.13
C GLU A 334 7.50 24.28 -0.97
N MET A 335 6.67 23.96 0.01
CA MET A 335 6.22 22.59 0.27
C MET A 335 4.69 22.53 0.31
N LYS A 336 4.11 21.51 -0.30
CA LYS A 336 2.68 21.20 -0.14
C LYS A 336 2.48 20.42 1.15
N MET A 337 1.67 20.96 2.05
CA MET A 337 1.30 20.34 3.31
C MET A 337 -0.20 20.08 3.36
N ALA A 338 -0.61 18.88 3.81
CA ALA A 338 -2.02 18.57 3.93
C ALA A 338 -2.69 19.48 4.95
N LYS A 339 -3.84 20.07 4.58
CA LYS A 339 -4.65 20.86 5.52
C LYS A 339 -5.00 20.02 6.74
N GLU A 340 -4.66 20.49 7.94
CA GLU A 340 -5.20 19.92 9.16
C GLU A 340 -6.73 20.09 9.13
N ARG A 341 -7.46 18.96 9.16
CA ARG A 341 -8.90 19.02 9.40
C ARG A 341 -9.07 19.64 10.80
N GLU A 342 -9.67 20.83 10.86
CA GLU A 342 -10.07 21.42 12.15
C GLU A 342 -10.75 20.32 12.97
N LYS A 343 -10.19 20.03 14.15
CA LYS A 343 -10.82 19.18 15.14
C LYS A 343 -12.08 19.92 15.59
N GLN A 344 -13.20 19.66 14.91
CA GLN A 344 -14.49 20.02 15.49
C GLN A 344 -14.54 19.41 16.89
N ALA A 345 -14.67 20.28 17.87
CA ALA A 345 -14.71 19.95 19.28
C ALA A 345 -15.63 18.73 19.48
N ALA A 346 -15.07 17.69 20.10
CA ALA A 346 -15.76 16.47 20.40
C ALA A 346 -16.86 16.72 21.43
N GLY A 347 -18.00 17.19 20.93
CA GLY A 347 -19.29 17.04 21.59
C GLY A 347 -19.75 15.61 21.41
N SER A 348 -19.94 14.94 22.51
CA SER A 348 -20.40 13.55 22.65
C SER A 348 -21.54 13.18 21.68
N SER A 349 -21.23 12.49 20.61
CA SER A 349 -22.15 11.57 19.96
C SER A 349 -21.35 10.46 19.28
N LYS A 350 -21.53 9.24 19.75
CA LYS A 350 -21.16 8.01 19.06
C LYS A 350 -21.92 7.95 17.73
N LYS A 351 -21.40 8.61 16.70
CA LYS A 351 -21.76 8.34 15.31
C LYS A 351 -20.53 7.70 14.66
N SER A 352 -20.72 6.46 14.24
CA SER A 352 -19.80 5.66 13.47
C SER A 352 -19.02 6.53 12.47
N ARG A 353 -17.67 6.47 12.50
CA ARG A 353 -16.84 6.88 11.38
C ARG A 353 -17.17 5.92 10.22
N ARG A 354 -18.10 6.32 9.37
CA ARG A 354 -18.21 5.72 8.05
C ARG A 354 -16.87 5.94 7.35
N GLY A 355 -16.29 4.85 6.88
CA GLY A 355 -15.11 4.86 6.03
C GLY A 355 -15.24 5.87 4.89
N ALA A 356 -14.12 6.32 4.34
CA ALA A 356 -14.09 7.20 3.18
C ALA A 356 -15.09 6.68 2.15
N LYS A 357 -15.98 7.57 1.66
CA LYS A 357 -16.91 7.20 0.60
C LYS A 357 -16.11 6.62 -0.55
N LEU A 358 -16.36 5.36 -0.86
CA LEU A 358 -15.94 4.75 -2.11
C LEU A 358 -16.33 5.66 -3.29
N PRO A 359 -15.50 5.72 -4.35
CA PRO A 359 -15.85 6.50 -5.54
C PRO A 359 -17.21 6.05 -6.07
N ALA A 360 -17.98 7.03 -6.56
CA ALA A 360 -19.32 6.84 -7.09
C ALA A 360 -19.36 5.69 -8.12
N GLY A 361 -19.94 4.57 -7.72
CA GLY A 361 -20.02 3.35 -8.54
C GLY A 361 -20.26 2.08 -7.71
N ALA A 362 -19.91 2.06 -6.42
CA ALA A 362 -20.35 1.00 -5.52
C ALA A 362 -21.79 1.28 -5.09
N ALA A 363 -22.73 0.47 -5.50
CA ALA A 363 -24.10 0.53 -4.99
C ALA A 363 -24.05 0.34 -3.47
N GLU A 364 -24.50 1.33 -2.68
CA GLU A 364 -24.75 1.14 -1.27
C GLU A 364 -25.89 0.11 -1.16
N PHE A 365 -25.55 -1.12 -0.80
CA PHE A 365 -26.56 -2.13 -0.53
C PHE A 365 -27.45 -1.71 0.64
N THR A 366 -28.72 -1.97 0.49
CA THR A 366 -29.64 -1.97 1.62
C THR A 366 -29.35 -3.21 2.50
N GLU A 367 -29.73 -3.21 3.76
CA GLU A 367 -29.58 -4.34 4.67
C GLU A 367 -30.13 -5.66 4.08
N LYS A 368 -31.20 -5.57 3.30
CA LYS A 368 -31.76 -6.70 2.57
C LYS A 368 -30.87 -7.19 1.43
N GLU A 369 -30.23 -6.29 0.68
CA GLU A 369 -29.34 -6.64 -0.42
C GLU A 369 -28.03 -7.26 0.10
N GLU A 370 -27.54 -6.80 1.25
CA GLU A 370 -26.40 -7.44 1.94
C GLU A 370 -26.75 -8.89 2.34
N THR A 371 -27.94 -9.12 2.86
CA THR A 371 -28.40 -10.46 3.23
C THR A 371 -28.53 -11.38 2.01
N LEU A 372 -29.03 -10.88 0.88
CA LEU A 372 -29.09 -11.64 -0.38
C LEU A 372 -27.69 -11.92 -0.92
N PHE A 373 -26.79 -10.96 -0.88
CA PHE A 373 -25.42 -11.13 -1.33
C PHE A 373 -24.71 -12.25 -0.56
N GLU A 374 -24.83 -12.29 0.77
CA GLU A 374 -24.24 -13.36 1.57
C GLU A 374 -24.87 -14.73 1.30
N ALA A 375 -26.18 -14.79 1.04
CA ALA A 375 -26.84 -16.04 0.63
C ALA A 375 -26.32 -16.56 -0.72
N LEU A 376 -26.21 -15.67 -1.71
CA LEU A 376 -25.64 -16.02 -3.03
C LEU A 376 -24.15 -16.41 -2.92
N ARG A 377 -23.40 -15.75 -2.05
CA ARG A 377 -22.00 -16.07 -1.78
C ARG A 377 -21.84 -17.43 -1.12
N ALA A 378 -22.72 -17.79 -0.19
CA ALA A 378 -22.74 -19.11 0.44
C ALA A 378 -23.05 -20.21 -0.59
N LEU A 379 -24.07 -20.01 -1.42
CA LEU A 379 -24.41 -20.92 -2.51
C LEU A 379 -23.25 -21.09 -3.50
N ARG A 380 -22.58 -20.01 -3.87
CA ARG A 380 -21.41 -20.05 -4.74
C ARG A 380 -20.29 -20.92 -4.16
N ARG A 381 -20.01 -20.80 -2.84
CA ARG A 381 -19.00 -21.63 -2.16
C ARG A 381 -19.38 -23.12 -2.17
N GLU A 382 -20.65 -23.42 -1.95
CA GLU A 382 -21.17 -24.78 -2.01
C GLU A 382 -20.93 -25.40 -3.39
N ILE A 383 -21.38 -24.73 -4.46
CA ILE A 383 -21.19 -25.21 -5.85
C ILE A 383 -19.68 -25.33 -6.18
N ALA A 384 -18.88 -24.36 -5.80
CA ALA A 384 -17.44 -24.37 -6.03
C ALA A 384 -16.75 -25.56 -5.34
N SER A 385 -17.20 -25.91 -4.12
CA SER A 385 -16.72 -27.07 -3.39
C SER A 385 -17.13 -28.40 -4.04
N GLU A 386 -18.36 -28.50 -4.54
CA GLU A 386 -18.86 -29.68 -5.28
C GLU A 386 -18.05 -29.92 -6.54
N GLU A 387 -17.76 -28.86 -7.29
CA GLU A 387 -17.03 -28.93 -8.56
C GLU A 387 -15.49 -28.89 -8.39
N LYS A 388 -14.99 -28.67 -7.18
CA LYS A 388 -13.55 -28.54 -6.88
C LYS A 388 -12.88 -27.41 -7.69
N VAL A 389 -13.59 -26.30 -7.86
CA VAL A 389 -13.09 -25.09 -8.52
C VAL A 389 -13.11 -23.91 -7.57
N PRO A 390 -12.26 -22.89 -7.77
CA PRO A 390 -12.34 -21.64 -7.02
C PRO A 390 -13.71 -20.96 -7.17
N PRO A 391 -14.27 -20.35 -6.13
CA PRO A 391 -15.62 -19.74 -6.15
C PRO A 391 -15.83 -18.71 -7.25
N TYR A 392 -14.82 -17.90 -7.60
CA TYR A 392 -14.91 -16.90 -8.65
C TYR A 392 -15.08 -17.49 -10.08
N ILE A 393 -14.74 -18.77 -10.26
CA ILE A 393 -14.98 -19.47 -11.55
C ILE A 393 -16.47 -19.69 -11.78
N VAL A 394 -17.24 -19.95 -10.71
CA VAL A 394 -18.70 -20.06 -10.77
C VAL A 394 -19.28 -18.71 -11.17
N PHE A 395 -19.21 -17.73 -10.29
CA PHE A 395 -19.56 -16.33 -10.56
C PHE A 395 -18.64 -15.38 -9.77
N SER A 396 -18.31 -14.24 -10.39
CA SER A 396 -17.56 -13.17 -9.72
C SER A 396 -18.44 -12.43 -8.70
N ASP A 397 -17.84 -11.72 -7.75
CA ASP A 397 -18.59 -10.84 -6.83
C ASP A 397 -19.41 -9.80 -7.59
N LYS A 398 -18.87 -9.27 -8.69
CA LYS A 398 -19.60 -8.37 -9.60
C LYS A 398 -20.90 -8.98 -10.11
N THR A 399 -20.85 -10.25 -10.52
CA THR A 399 -22.03 -10.99 -11.00
C THR A 399 -23.05 -11.14 -9.86
N LEU A 400 -22.60 -11.49 -8.64
CA LEU A 400 -23.47 -11.60 -7.47
C LEU A 400 -24.07 -10.24 -7.09
N THR A 401 -23.27 -9.17 -7.11
CA THR A 401 -23.75 -7.79 -6.91
C THR A 401 -24.85 -7.42 -7.91
N HIS A 402 -24.64 -7.74 -9.18
CA HIS A 402 -25.63 -7.46 -10.22
C HIS A 402 -26.91 -8.30 -10.05
N MET A 403 -26.80 -9.56 -9.56
CA MET A 403 -27.96 -10.36 -9.15
C MET A 403 -28.72 -9.72 -7.99
N CYS A 404 -28.03 -9.12 -7.01
CA CYS A 404 -28.68 -8.42 -5.89
C CYS A 404 -29.43 -7.17 -6.34
N ILE A 405 -28.94 -6.48 -7.35
CA ILE A 405 -29.59 -5.28 -7.92
C ILE A 405 -30.79 -5.66 -8.79
N LEU A 406 -30.62 -6.59 -9.72
CA LEU A 406 -31.66 -6.97 -10.68
C LEU A 406 -32.71 -7.93 -10.08
N LYS A 407 -32.31 -8.72 -9.07
CA LYS A 407 -33.15 -9.73 -8.42
C LYS A 407 -33.87 -10.64 -9.42
N PRO A 408 -33.14 -11.28 -10.35
CA PRO A 408 -33.71 -12.05 -11.43
C PRO A 408 -34.52 -13.25 -10.90
N VAL A 409 -35.73 -13.48 -11.43
CA VAL A 409 -36.61 -14.60 -11.08
C VAL A 409 -36.89 -15.52 -12.27
N THR A 410 -36.50 -15.09 -13.47
CA THR A 410 -36.63 -15.87 -14.72
C THR A 410 -35.28 -16.05 -15.39
N GLU A 411 -35.18 -17.05 -16.28
CA GLU A 411 -34.00 -17.29 -17.13
C GLU A 411 -33.61 -16.04 -17.94
N ALA A 412 -34.60 -15.40 -18.55
CA ALA A 412 -34.36 -14.20 -19.37
C ALA A 412 -33.71 -13.08 -18.56
N GLU A 413 -34.22 -12.79 -17.36
CA GLU A 413 -33.65 -11.80 -16.45
C GLU A 413 -32.26 -12.21 -15.94
N MET A 414 -32.02 -13.50 -15.70
CA MET A 414 -30.69 -13.98 -15.27
C MET A 414 -29.64 -13.81 -16.37
N LEU A 415 -30.02 -13.97 -17.63
CA LEU A 415 -29.13 -13.76 -18.77
C LEU A 415 -28.78 -12.26 -18.99
N GLU A 416 -29.57 -11.33 -18.45
CA GLU A 416 -29.24 -9.90 -18.42
C GLU A 416 -28.20 -9.53 -17.35
N VAL A 417 -27.96 -10.44 -16.39
CA VAL A 417 -26.96 -10.22 -15.34
C VAL A 417 -25.55 -10.26 -15.95
N SER A 418 -24.78 -9.20 -15.73
CA SER A 418 -23.40 -9.12 -16.22
C SER A 418 -22.56 -10.31 -15.69
N GLY A 419 -21.92 -11.05 -16.59
CA GLY A 419 -21.11 -12.22 -16.28
C GLY A 419 -21.87 -13.55 -16.22
N VAL A 420 -23.17 -13.54 -16.55
CA VAL A 420 -24.00 -14.73 -16.78
C VAL A 420 -24.18 -14.91 -18.28
N GLY A 421 -23.44 -15.82 -18.88
CA GLY A 421 -23.66 -16.26 -20.27
C GLY A 421 -24.44 -17.58 -20.30
N ALA A 422 -24.94 -17.96 -21.48
CA ALA A 422 -25.75 -19.18 -21.66
C ALA A 422 -25.11 -20.43 -21.04
N TYR A 423 -23.80 -20.65 -21.22
CA TYR A 423 -23.08 -21.76 -20.64
C TYR A 423 -23.10 -21.75 -19.09
N LYS A 424 -22.87 -20.61 -18.47
CA LYS A 424 -22.90 -20.50 -17.00
C LYS A 424 -24.31 -20.57 -16.44
N PHE A 425 -25.28 -20.09 -17.20
CA PHE A 425 -26.69 -20.24 -16.85
C PHE A 425 -27.11 -21.72 -16.86
N GLU A 426 -26.85 -22.44 -17.94
CA GLU A 426 -27.13 -23.87 -18.06
C GLU A 426 -26.53 -24.68 -16.89
N LYS A 427 -25.34 -24.30 -16.45
CA LYS A 427 -24.61 -25.04 -15.43
C LYS A 427 -25.01 -24.66 -14.00
N TYR A 428 -25.26 -23.40 -13.72
CA TYR A 428 -25.43 -22.88 -12.36
C TYR A 428 -26.70 -22.03 -12.16
N GLY A 429 -27.22 -21.47 -13.24
CA GLY A 429 -28.24 -20.40 -13.21
C GLY A 429 -29.47 -20.73 -12.40
N GLU A 430 -30.04 -21.96 -12.54
CA GLU A 430 -31.28 -22.32 -11.85
C GLU A 430 -31.10 -22.35 -10.32
N ARG A 431 -29.95 -22.81 -9.80
CA ARG A 431 -29.69 -22.79 -8.36
C ARG A 431 -29.64 -21.38 -7.79
N PHE A 432 -29.11 -20.42 -8.54
CA PHE A 432 -29.07 -19.01 -8.16
C PHE A 432 -30.43 -18.35 -8.26
N LEU A 433 -31.22 -18.66 -9.32
CA LEU A 433 -32.61 -18.22 -9.43
C LEU A 433 -33.46 -18.66 -8.22
N GLU A 434 -33.32 -19.93 -7.84
CA GLU A 434 -34.02 -20.48 -6.69
C GLU A 434 -33.66 -19.76 -5.38
N CYS A 435 -32.38 -19.42 -5.21
CA CYS A 435 -31.90 -18.65 -4.06
C CYS A 435 -32.52 -17.25 -4.03
N VAL A 436 -32.57 -16.55 -5.17
CA VAL A 436 -33.19 -15.22 -5.29
C VAL A 436 -34.70 -15.30 -5.03
N ARG A 437 -35.41 -16.28 -5.63
CA ARG A 437 -36.85 -16.47 -5.42
C ARG A 437 -37.19 -16.70 -3.95
N LYS A 438 -36.47 -17.62 -3.28
CA LYS A 438 -36.66 -17.90 -1.84
C LYS A 438 -36.41 -16.66 -0.96
N PHE A 439 -35.43 -15.86 -1.35
CA PHE A 439 -35.17 -14.60 -0.64
C PHE A 439 -36.28 -13.57 -0.81
N LEU A 440 -36.89 -13.48 -1.99
CA LEU A 440 -37.97 -12.55 -2.26
C LEU A 440 -39.31 -12.95 -1.62
N GLU A 441 -39.46 -14.24 -1.30
CA GLU A 441 -40.64 -14.79 -0.61
C GLU A 441 -40.55 -14.66 0.93
N SER A 442 -39.32 -14.41 1.47
CA SER A 442 -39.07 -14.23 2.92
C SER A 442 -39.15 -12.78 3.35
#